data_4f3c9acd954ec8eb54cd2b3df02b60a8
#
_entry.id   4f3c9acd954ec8eb54cd2b3df02b60a8
#
_cell.length_a   1.000
_cell.length_b   1.000
_cell.length_c   1.000
_cell.angle_alpha   90.00
_cell.angle_beta   90.00
_cell.angle_gamma   90.00
#
_symmetry.space_group_name_H-M   'P 1'
#
loop_
_entity.id
_entity.type
_entity.pdbx_description
1 polymer ?
#
loop_
_entity_poly.entity_id
_entity_poly.type
_entity_poly.pdbx_seq_one_letter_code
_entity_poly.pdbx_strand_id
1 'polypeptide(L)'
;HMDGFGVEPDLIVGDFDSYSYPEYDTETIVLPCEKDDTDTVFAVKEALRRGFEDFLLIGVVGERLDHTLGNVSILLMLDSEGKVGTIIDDYSEMEIVSDRCGKPCIIDDSYVYFSLINISGTVRGVTIRGAKYPLEAAEITCEYQYGVSNEVLPGCTAEVSVGEGKLLLIKVR
;
A
#
# COMPACT_ATOMS: atom_id res chain seq x y z
N HIS A 1 -15.61 11.99 -3.64
CA HIS A 1 -14.25 12.56 -3.44
C HIS A 1 -13.69 13.24 -4.70
N MET A 2 -14.09 12.84 -5.91
CA MET A 2 -13.55 13.39 -7.17
C MET A 2 -13.87 14.88 -7.37
N ASP A 3 -15.04 15.36 -6.98
CA ASP A 3 -15.45 16.77 -7.12
C ASP A 3 -14.52 17.76 -6.41
N GLY A 4 -13.76 17.29 -5.41
CA GLY A 4 -12.81 18.14 -4.66
C GLY A 4 -11.45 18.32 -5.34
N PHE A 5 -11.08 17.47 -6.29
CA PHE A 5 -9.74 17.52 -6.91
C PHE A 5 -9.71 18.21 -8.27
N GLY A 6 -10.87 18.50 -8.88
CA GLY A 6 -10.94 19.11 -10.20
C GLY A 6 -10.28 18.30 -11.32
N VAL A 7 -10.19 16.99 -11.13
CA VAL A 7 -9.59 16.03 -12.09
C VAL A 7 -10.71 15.23 -12.73
N GLU A 8 -10.74 15.22 -14.06
CA GLU A 8 -11.63 14.35 -14.81
C GLU A 8 -11.03 12.93 -14.86
N PRO A 9 -11.78 11.90 -14.45
CA PRO A 9 -11.25 10.52 -14.45
C PRO A 9 -11.22 9.94 -15.88
N ASP A 10 -10.23 9.09 -16.16
CA ASP A 10 -10.17 8.31 -17.41
C ASP A 10 -11.08 7.08 -17.37
N LEU A 11 -11.40 6.58 -16.18
CA LEU A 11 -12.29 5.43 -15.96
C LEU A 11 -12.99 5.56 -14.61
N ILE A 12 -14.29 5.24 -14.61
CA ILE A 12 -15.11 5.13 -13.41
C ILE A 12 -15.54 3.67 -13.25
N VAL A 13 -15.40 3.14 -12.03
CA VAL A 13 -15.80 1.76 -11.70
C VAL A 13 -16.64 1.77 -10.43
N GLY A 14 -17.81 1.14 -10.42
CA GLY A 14 -18.63 1.01 -9.23
C GLY A 14 -19.97 0.35 -9.50
N ASP A 15 -20.70 -0.01 -8.44
CA ASP A 15 -22.06 -0.53 -8.53
C ASP A 15 -23.14 0.55 -8.37
N PHE A 16 -22.73 1.75 -7.93
CA PHE A 16 -23.58 2.94 -7.75
C PHE A 16 -24.80 2.72 -6.85
N ASP A 17 -24.73 1.75 -5.92
CA ASP A 17 -25.80 1.46 -4.96
C ASP A 17 -25.93 2.56 -3.88
N SER A 18 -24.83 3.20 -3.53
CA SER A 18 -24.75 4.21 -2.46
C SER A 18 -24.63 5.65 -2.98
N TYR A 19 -24.28 5.86 -4.25
CA TYR A 19 -24.10 7.17 -4.88
C TYR A 19 -24.77 7.22 -6.26
N SER A 20 -25.22 8.42 -6.66
CA SER A 20 -25.78 8.63 -8.00
C SER A 20 -24.75 8.33 -9.08
N TYR A 21 -25.23 7.85 -10.21
CA TYR A 21 -24.40 7.65 -11.41
C TYR A 21 -23.70 8.98 -11.76
N PRO A 22 -22.39 8.98 -11.99
CA PRO A 22 -21.64 10.20 -12.26
C PRO A 22 -22.03 10.80 -13.61
N GLU A 23 -22.18 12.13 -13.64
CA GLU A 23 -22.47 12.90 -14.87
C GLU A 23 -21.20 13.30 -15.63
N TYR A 24 -20.25 12.34 -15.81
CA TYR A 24 -19.04 12.56 -16.59
C TYR A 24 -19.16 11.85 -17.95
N ASP A 25 -18.63 12.47 -19.01
CA ASP A 25 -18.46 11.85 -20.33
C ASP A 25 -17.19 10.97 -20.33
N THR A 26 -17.19 9.99 -19.43
CA THR A 26 -16.01 9.15 -19.13
C THR A 26 -16.42 7.69 -19.21
N GLU A 27 -15.50 6.84 -19.66
CA GLU A 27 -15.69 5.39 -19.64
C GLU A 27 -16.11 4.92 -18.24
N THR A 28 -17.25 4.26 -18.16
CA THR A 28 -17.80 3.79 -16.88
C THR A 28 -18.10 2.31 -16.95
N ILE A 29 -17.54 1.55 -15.98
CA ILE A 29 -17.83 0.14 -15.78
C ILE A 29 -18.79 0.02 -14.60
N VAL A 30 -20.03 -0.37 -14.90
CA VAL A 30 -21.05 -0.64 -13.88
C VAL A 30 -20.92 -2.08 -13.42
N LEU A 31 -20.70 -2.28 -12.14
CA LEU A 31 -20.54 -3.59 -11.52
C LEU A 31 -21.88 -4.09 -10.97
N PRO A 32 -22.11 -5.41 -10.91
CA PRO A 32 -23.24 -5.96 -10.18
C PRO A 32 -23.05 -5.71 -8.68
N CYS A 33 -24.17 -5.47 -7.95
CA CYS A 33 -24.11 -5.30 -6.49
C CYS A 33 -23.64 -6.58 -5.78
N GLU A 34 -24.02 -7.75 -6.28
CA GLU A 34 -23.56 -9.05 -5.80
C GLU A 34 -22.32 -9.48 -6.59
N LYS A 35 -21.14 -9.38 -5.95
CA LYS A 35 -19.84 -9.72 -6.52
C LYS A 35 -18.85 -10.13 -5.43
N ASP A 36 -17.86 -10.93 -5.78
CA ASP A 36 -16.83 -11.39 -4.84
C ASP A 36 -15.76 -10.31 -4.55
N ASP A 37 -15.46 -9.46 -5.53
CA ASP A 37 -14.47 -8.38 -5.40
C ASP A 37 -15.11 -7.07 -4.91
N THR A 38 -14.39 -6.29 -4.13
CA THR A 38 -14.76 -4.88 -3.87
C THR A 38 -14.51 -4.03 -5.13
N ASP A 39 -15.15 -2.86 -5.22
CA ASP A 39 -14.96 -1.94 -6.36
C ASP A 39 -13.49 -1.56 -6.54
N THR A 40 -12.78 -1.33 -5.44
CA THR A 40 -11.34 -1.00 -5.45
C THR A 40 -10.51 -2.15 -6.04
N VAL A 41 -10.76 -3.40 -5.62
CA VAL A 41 -10.07 -4.58 -6.14
C VAL A 41 -10.35 -4.73 -7.63
N PHE A 42 -11.60 -4.57 -8.06
CA PHE A 42 -11.97 -4.66 -9.47
C PHE A 42 -11.27 -3.57 -10.30
N ALA A 43 -11.27 -2.32 -9.83
CA ALA A 43 -10.62 -1.21 -10.51
C ALA A 43 -9.11 -1.45 -10.69
N VAL A 44 -8.43 -1.96 -9.67
CA VAL A 44 -7.00 -2.31 -9.74
C VAL A 44 -6.76 -3.46 -10.71
N LYS A 45 -7.58 -4.52 -10.69
CA LYS A 45 -7.49 -5.63 -11.65
C LYS A 45 -7.69 -5.16 -13.10
N GLU A 46 -8.63 -4.25 -13.32
CA GLU A 46 -8.86 -3.67 -14.65
C GLU A 46 -7.67 -2.81 -15.11
N ALA A 47 -7.09 -2.01 -14.23
CA ALA A 47 -5.90 -1.24 -14.53
C ALA A 47 -4.68 -2.15 -14.84
N LEU A 48 -4.50 -3.25 -14.09
CA LEU A 48 -3.50 -4.27 -14.40
C LEU A 48 -3.71 -4.87 -15.80
N ARG A 49 -4.97 -5.21 -16.14
CA ARG A 49 -5.32 -5.73 -17.47
C ARG A 49 -5.01 -4.74 -18.59
N ARG A 50 -5.10 -3.43 -18.32
CA ARG A 50 -4.74 -2.34 -19.24
C ARG A 50 -3.24 -2.09 -19.33
N GLY A 51 -2.41 -2.76 -18.51
CA GLY A 51 -0.96 -2.69 -18.55
C GLY A 51 -0.34 -1.62 -17.67
N PHE A 52 -1.07 -1.05 -16.71
CA PHE A 52 -0.49 -0.16 -15.71
C PHE A 52 0.45 -0.94 -14.78
N GLU A 53 1.50 -0.28 -14.30
CA GLU A 53 2.56 -0.90 -13.51
C GLU A 53 2.78 -0.23 -12.15
N ASP A 54 2.45 1.05 -12.04
CA ASP A 54 2.57 1.85 -10.82
C ASP A 54 1.18 2.27 -10.36
N PHE A 55 0.86 2.03 -9.11
CA PHE A 55 -0.46 2.26 -8.53
C PHE A 55 -0.37 3.15 -7.29
N LEU A 56 -1.03 4.30 -7.34
CA LEU A 56 -1.24 5.17 -6.20
C LEU A 56 -2.71 5.12 -5.79
N LEU A 57 -2.98 4.62 -4.59
CA LEU A 57 -4.31 4.45 -4.03
C LEU A 57 -4.56 5.56 -3.00
N ILE A 58 -5.55 6.42 -3.26
CA ILE A 58 -5.92 7.56 -2.42
C ILE A 58 -7.37 7.41 -1.99
N GLY A 59 -7.67 7.73 -0.70
CA GLY A 59 -9.03 7.65 -0.17
C GLY A 59 -9.51 6.22 0.11
N VAL A 60 -8.60 5.25 0.16
CA VAL A 60 -8.90 3.83 0.42
C VAL A 60 -8.70 3.43 1.89
N VAL A 61 -8.28 4.37 2.72
CA VAL A 61 -8.20 4.25 4.19
C VAL A 61 -9.32 5.08 4.80
N GLY A 62 -10.07 4.53 5.75
CA GLY A 62 -11.20 5.25 6.33
C GLY A 62 -11.84 4.54 7.52
N GLU A 63 -13.07 4.96 7.85
CA GLU A 63 -13.83 4.48 9.02
C GLU A 63 -14.12 2.96 9.00
N ARG A 64 -14.26 2.38 7.81
CA ARG A 64 -14.45 0.95 7.61
C ARG A 64 -13.11 0.22 7.68
N LEU A 65 -12.73 -0.27 8.87
CA LEU A 65 -11.48 -1.00 9.09
C LEU A 65 -11.36 -2.27 8.23
N ASP A 66 -12.46 -2.97 8.01
CA ASP A 66 -12.52 -4.14 7.13
C ASP A 66 -12.14 -3.79 5.69
N HIS A 67 -12.62 -2.67 5.15
CA HIS A 67 -12.22 -2.16 3.84
C HIS A 67 -10.76 -1.71 3.82
N THR A 68 -10.30 -1.02 4.85
CA THR A 68 -8.90 -0.61 4.98
C THR A 68 -7.95 -1.81 4.94
N LEU A 69 -8.24 -2.86 5.74
CA LEU A 69 -7.45 -4.10 5.74
C LEU A 69 -7.54 -4.85 4.40
N GLY A 70 -8.72 -4.87 3.77
CA GLY A 70 -8.91 -5.42 2.42
C GLY A 70 -8.06 -4.67 1.39
N ASN A 71 -7.99 -3.33 1.47
CA ASN A 71 -7.19 -2.51 0.56
C ASN A 71 -5.68 -2.72 0.76
N VAL A 72 -5.21 -2.98 1.99
CA VAL A 72 -3.81 -3.40 2.23
C VAL A 72 -3.48 -4.70 1.47
N SER A 73 -4.43 -5.63 1.34
CA SER A 73 -4.23 -6.86 0.57
C SER A 73 -4.02 -6.60 -0.93
N ILE A 74 -4.48 -5.46 -1.47
CA ILE A 74 -4.20 -5.04 -2.84
C ILE A 74 -2.70 -4.81 -3.05
N LEU A 75 -2.02 -4.22 -2.06
CA LEU A 75 -0.56 -4.05 -2.14
C LEU A 75 0.17 -5.38 -2.25
N LEU A 76 -0.28 -6.42 -1.51
CA LEU A 76 0.26 -7.77 -1.62
C LEU A 76 0.01 -8.39 -3.00
N MET A 77 -1.17 -8.16 -3.56
CA MET A 77 -1.53 -8.62 -4.91
C MET A 77 -0.61 -7.95 -5.95
N LEU A 78 -0.45 -6.62 -5.90
CA LEU A 78 0.41 -5.86 -6.81
C LEU A 78 1.87 -6.34 -6.73
N ASP A 79 2.43 -6.49 -5.51
CA ASP A 79 3.78 -7.02 -5.34
C ASP A 79 3.91 -8.44 -5.93
N SER A 80 2.88 -9.29 -5.80
CA SER A 80 2.90 -10.65 -6.37
C SER A 80 2.92 -10.64 -7.90
N GLU A 81 2.33 -9.63 -8.53
CA GLU A 81 2.36 -9.38 -9.98
C GLU A 81 3.63 -8.62 -10.43
N GLY A 82 4.55 -8.32 -9.48
CA GLY A 82 5.76 -7.55 -9.76
C GLY A 82 5.48 -6.08 -10.07
N LYS A 83 4.39 -5.54 -9.57
CA LYS A 83 3.95 -4.15 -9.73
C LYS A 83 4.19 -3.35 -8.46
N VAL A 84 4.27 -2.02 -8.62
CA VAL A 84 4.43 -1.09 -7.51
C VAL A 84 3.07 -0.59 -7.05
N GLY A 85 2.81 -0.66 -5.75
CA GLY A 85 1.59 -0.13 -5.14
C GLY A 85 1.90 0.70 -3.91
N THR A 86 1.29 1.87 -3.82
CA THR A 86 1.38 2.75 -2.65
C THR A 86 -0.03 3.20 -2.25
N ILE A 87 -0.35 3.09 -0.97
CA ILE A 87 -1.54 3.71 -0.38
C ILE A 87 -1.09 4.98 0.33
N ILE A 88 -1.79 6.10 0.10
CA ILE A 88 -1.53 7.37 0.79
C ILE A 88 -2.81 7.85 1.46
N ASP A 89 -2.69 8.26 2.72
CA ASP A 89 -3.70 9.01 3.45
C ASP A 89 -3.14 10.34 4.00
N ASP A 90 -3.93 11.05 4.81
CA ASP A 90 -3.55 12.35 5.38
C ASP A 90 -2.33 12.27 6.31
N TYR A 91 -2.00 11.10 6.82
CA TYR A 91 -1.00 10.88 7.87
C TYR A 91 0.12 9.93 7.47
N SER A 92 -0.11 9.08 6.48
CA SER A 92 0.81 7.97 6.21
C SER A 92 0.88 7.57 4.74
N GLU A 93 1.97 6.89 4.42
CA GLU A 93 2.18 6.17 3.17
C GLU A 93 2.46 4.70 3.48
N MET A 94 1.88 3.80 2.69
CA MET A 94 2.01 2.35 2.88
C MET A 94 2.45 1.69 1.57
N GLU A 95 3.44 0.81 1.66
CA GLU A 95 3.94 0.03 0.54
C GLU A 95 4.47 -1.34 1.00
N ILE A 96 4.66 -2.27 0.08
CA ILE A 96 5.26 -3.56 0.38
C ILE A 96 6.77 -3.50 0.18
N VAL A 97 7.53 -3.96 1.18
CA VAL A 97 8.95 -4.28 1.06
C VAL A 97 9.09 -5.81 1.04
N SER A 98 9.61 -6.33 -0.04
CA SER A 98 9.74 -7.79 -0.27
C SER A 98 11.11 -8.16 -0.83
N ASP A 99 11.39 -9.46 -0.85
CA ASP A 99 12.56 -10.05 -1.51
C ASP A 99 12.61 -9.81 -3.04
N ARG A 100 11.47 -9.41 -3.64
CA ARG A 100 11.37 -9.09 -5.08
C ARG A 100 11.92 -7.72 -5.43
N CYS A 101 12.03 -6.81 -4.47
CA CYS A 101 12.46 -5.42 -4.75
C CYS A 101 13.89 -5.32 -5.29
N GLY A 102 14.75 -6.31 -5.01
CA GLY A 102 16.14 -6.38 -5.50
C GLY A 102 17.07 -5.26 -5.02
N LYS A 103 16.52 -4.25 -4.34
CA LYS A 103 17.24 -3.11 -3.75
C LYS A 103 16.56 -2.72 -2.44
N PRO A 104 17.29 -2.10 -1.48
CA PRO A 104 16.70 -1.58 -0.27
C PRO A 104 15.64 -0.51 -0.56
N CYS A 105 14.58 -0.49 0.25
CA CYS A 105 13.66 0.63 0.32
C CYS A 105 14.32 1.75 1.11
N ILE A 106 14.26 2.97 0.60
CA ILE A 106 14.90 4.15 1.19
C ILE A 106 13.82 5.02 1.84
N ILE A 107 14.07 5.41 3.09
CA ILE A 107 13.18 6.27 3.88
C ILE A 107 14.01 7.49 4.32
N ASP A 108 13.58 8.69 3.97
CA ASP A 108 14.24 9.92 4.40
C ASP A 108 13.73 10.38 5.79
N ASP A 109 14.39 11.37 6.38
CA ASP A 109 14.10 11.88 7.71
C ASP A 109 12.95 12.91 7.76
N SER A 110 12.18 13.05 6.68
CA SER A 110 10.94 13.86 6.67
C SER A 110 9.76 13.16 7.36
N TYR A 111 9.83 11.83 7.50
CA TYR A 111 8.83 11.05 8.23
C TYR A 111 9.15 11.02 9.72
N VAL A 112 8.13 11.24 10.56
CA VAL A 112 8.24 11.17 12.03
C VAL A 112 8.56 9.75 12.49
N TYR A 113 7.86 8.77 11.90
CA TYR A 113 8.06 7.35 12.19
C TYR A 113 7.97 6.51 10.91
N PHE A 114 8.55 5.33 10.98
CA PHE A 114 8.21 4.24 10.06
C PHE A 114 8.02 2.93 10.83
N SER A 115 7.16 2.07 10.30
CA SER A 115 6.82 0.78 10.89
C SER A 115 6.92 -0.33 9.85
N LEU A 116 7.44 -1.47 10.26
CA LEU A 116 7.43 -2.70 9.47
C LEU A 116 6.47 -3.69 10.13
N ILE A 117 5.36 -3.96 9.45
CA ILE A 117 4.33 -4.89 9.93
C ILE A 117 4.41 -6.17 9.10
N ASN A 118 4.60 -7.29 9.78
CA ASN A 118 4.55 -8.58 9.11
C ASN A 118 3.09 -9.00 8.88
N ILE A 119 2.72 -9.15 7.62
CA ILE A 119 1.38 -9.53 7.16
C ILE A 119 1.40 -10.80 6.28
N SER A 120 2.53 -11.49 6.21
CA SER A 120 2.74 -12.58 5.25
C SER A 120 3.36 -13.87 5.83
N GLY A 121 3.27 -14.08 7.14
CA GLY A 121 3.82 -15.28 7.80
C GLY A 121 5.18 -15.03 8.45
N THR A 122 6.23 -15.76 8.11
CA THR A 122 7.60 -15.53 8.61
C THR A 122 8.40 -14.78 7.56
N VAL A 123 9.03 -13.68 7.95
CA VAL A 123 9.92 -12.89 7.09
C VAL A 123 11.35 -12.99 7.62
N ARG A 124 12.31 -13.27 6.74
CA ARG A 124 13.72 -13.51 7.10
C ARG A 124 14.66 -12.54 6.41
N GLY A 125 15.84 -12.37 7.02
CA GLY A 125 16.87 -11.49 6.48
C GLY A 125 16.48 -10.01 6.50
N VAL A 126 15.63 -9.61 7.45
CA VAL A 126 15.22 -8.21 7.60
C VAL A 126 16.37 -7.39 8.12
N THR A 127 16.81 -6.43 7.34
CA THR A 127 17.91 -5.54 7.69
C THR A 127 17.44 -4.09 7.64
N ILE A 128 17.69 -3.34 8.71
CA ILE A 128 17.41 -1.91 8.83
C ILE A 128 18.71 -1.20 9.17
N ARG A 129 19.10 -0.20 8.36
CA ARG A 129 20.25 0.68 8.59
C ARG A 129 19.82 2.13 8.61
N GLY A 130 20.60 3.01 9.21
CA GLY A 130 20.30 4.44 9.27
C GLY A 130 19.11 4.82 10.16
N ALA A 131 18.67 3.92 11.03
CA ALA A 131 17.53 4.09 11.92
C ALA A 131 17.92 3.93 13.40
N LYS A 132 17.08 4.44 14.28
CA LYS A 132 17.26 4.40 15.74
C LYS A 132 17.27 2.97 16.28
N TYR A 133 16.47 2.09 15.71
CA TYR A 133 16.41 0.67 16.04
C TYR A 133 16.84 -0.16 14.83
N PRO A 134 18.16 -0.36 14.61
CA PRO A 134 18.66 -1.12 13.48
C PRO A 134 18.41 -2.61 13.66
N LEU A 135 18.30 -3.32 12.54
CA LEU A 135 18.23 -4.78 12.50
C LEU A 135 19.27 -5.32 11.53
N GLU A 136 19.80 -6.50 11.81
CA GLU A 136 20.73 -7.20 10.93
C GLU A 136 20.26 -8.64 10.74
N ALA A 137 19.83 -8.97 9.51
CA ALA A 137 19.35 -10.28 9.09
C ALA A 137 18.33 -10.92 10.06
N ALA A 138 17.44 -10.11 10.63
CA ALA A 138 16.47 -10.54 11.63
C ALA A 138 15.35 -11.39 11.02
N GLU A 139 14.71 -12.19 11.87
CA GLU A 139 13.46 -12.87 11.57
C GLU A 139 12.29 -12.17 12.28
N ILE A 140 11.22 -11.88 11.55
CA ILE A 140 9.99 -11.28 12.08
C ILE A 140 8.82 -12.22 11.77
N THR A 141 8.05 -12.56 12.79
CA THR A 141 6.84 -13.37 12.67
C THR A 141 5.58 -12.52 12.83
N CYS A 142 4.43 -13.02 12.37
CA CYS A 142 3.15 -12.31 12.52
C CYS A 142 2.74 -12.13 14.00
N GLU A 143 3.13 -13.05 14.87
CA GLU A 143 2.78 -13.03 16.28
C GLU A 143 3.58 -12.02 17.09
N TYR A 144 4.71 -11.53 16.54
CA TYR A 144 5.63 -10.67 17.26
C TYR A 144 6.08 -9.49 16.42
N GLN A 145 5.33 -8.39 16.51
CA GLN A 145 5.51 -7.15 15.71
C GLN A 145 6.45 -6.17 16.43
N TYR A 146 7.75 -6.38 16.38
CA TYR A 146 8.72 -5.48 17.02
C TYR A 146 9.33 -4.41 16.10
N GLY A 147 8.86 -4.32 14.86
CA GLY A 147 9.28 -3.31 13.88
C GLY A 147 8.44 -2.02 13.87
N VAL A 148 7.69 -1.72 14.93
CA VAL A 148 6.77 -0.58 14.99
C VAL A 148 7.44 0.67 15.54
N SER A 149 7.14 1.85 14.96
CA SER A 149 7.58 3.17 15.40
C SER A 149 9.11 3.32 15.47
N ASN A 150 9.80 2.91 14.42
CA ASN A 150 11.19 3.24 14.22
C ASN A 150 11.35 4.68 13.71
N GLU A 151 12.51 5.27 13.88
CA GLU A 151 12.83 6.65 13.49
C GLU A 151 14.07 6.64 12.59
N VAL A 152 14.08 7.46 11.54
CA VAL A 152 15.29 7.72 10.77
C VAL A 152 16.24 8.57 11.60
N LEU A 153 17.54 8.28 11.57
CA LEU A 153 18.53 9.12 12.26
C LEU A 153 18.59 10.51 11.62
N PRO A 154 18.63 11.59 12.40
CA PRO A 154 18.62 12.96 11.88
C PRO A 154 19.69 13.22 10.81
N GLY A 155 19.29 13.77 9.68
CA GLY A 155 20.18 14.07 8.55
C GLY A 155 20.64 12.82 7.77
N CYS A 156 20.02 11.66 8.02
CA CYS A 156 20.32 10.39 7.35
C CYS A 156 19.13 9.92 6.50
N THR A 157 19.32 8.77 5.88
CA THR A 157 18.24 7.95 5.30
C THR A 157 18.27 6.57 5.96
N ALA A 158 17.11 5.98 6.20
CA ALA A 158 17.04 4.58 6.58
C ALA A 158 16.92 3.71 5.32
N GLU A 159 17.59 2.57 5.39
CA GLU A 159 17.53 1.53 4.36
C GLU A 159 16.89 0.28 4.95
N VAL A 160 15.84 -0.22 4.29
CA VAL A 160 15.13 -1.43 4.68
C VAL A 160 15.23 -2.47 3.56
N SER A 161 15.69 -3.66 3.89
CA SER A 161 15.72 -4.80 2.97
C SER A 161 15.16 -6.07 3.62
N VAL A 162 14.62 -6.95 2.76
CA VAL A 162 14.05 -8.24 3.14
C VAL A 162 14.73 -9.32 2.29
N GLY A 163 15.18 -10.40 2.92
CA GLY A 163 15.81 -11.54 2.25
C GLY A 163 14.79 -12.59 1.78
N GLU A 164 13.71 -12.81 2.54
CA GLU A 164 12.64 -13.75 2.22
C GLU A 164 11.32 -13.25 2.83
N GLY A 165 10.25 -13.17 2.03
CA GLY A 165 8.92 -12.79 2.48
C GLY A 165 8.60 -11.31 2.21
N LYS A 166 7.55 -10.81 2.87
CA LYS A 166 6.97 -9.48 2.62
C LYS A 166 6.61 -8.77 3.93
N LEU A 167 6.93 -7.51 4.03
CA LEU A 167 6.53 -6.61 5.11
C LEU A 167 5.71 -5.45 4.54
N LEU A 168 4.69 -5.02 5.28
CA LEU A 168 4.05 -3.75 5.06
C LEU A 168 4.91 -2.66 5.73
N LEU A 169 5.45 -1.77 4.93
CA LEU A 169 6.08 -0.54 5.40
C LEU A 169 5.02 0.55 5.50
N ILE A 170 4.94 1.18 6.67
CA ILE A 170 4.08 2.35 6.93
C ILE A 170 4.99 3.49 7.34
N LYS A 171 5.01 4.56 6.55
CA LYS A 171 5.74 5.81 6.84
C LYS A 171 4.74 6.84 7.35
N VAL A 172 4.99 7.47 8.50
CA VAL A 172 4.08 8.41 9.17
C VAL A 172 4.67 9.82 9.12
N ARG A 173 3.86 10.79 8.68
CA ARG A 173 4.23 12.23 8.61
C ARG A 173 3.95 12.97 9.89
#